data_ac8eb8afe388d1dc8b58b8b31617b364
#
_entry.id   ac8eb8afe388d1dc8b58b8b31617b364
#
_cell.length_a   1.000
_cell.length_b   1.000
_cell.length_c   1.000
_cell.angle_alpha   90.00
_cell.angle_beta   90.00
_cell.angle_gamma   90.00
#
_symmetry.space_group_name_H-M   'P 1'
#
loop_
_entity.id
_entity.type
_entity.pdbx_description
1 polymer ?
#
loop_
_entity_poly.entity_id
_entity_poly.type
_entity_poly.pdbx_seq_one_letter_code
_entity_poly.pdbx_strand_id
1 'polypeptide(L)'
;MEYLNKQYLLDKRPIGMPQDDCWKLNDDLITSLKKNEIIIEVKYLSIDPYMRGRMNDSKSYAAPAKIGEPMTGETAGVVIVSNSDLFKVGDKVCAHKGWQTYIKAKDTDPALLKVPESNIGLSSFLGTLGMPGRTAYFGLNRVGKPKSGETLVVSAASGAVGTVVGQLGKIYGCNVIGIAGGPEKCEYVKSVLKFDDCIDYKSGNLNDDISSFILKKALS
;
A
#
# COMPACT_ATOMS: atom_id res chain seq x y z
N MET A 1 -0.57 25.49 -22.18
CA MET A 1 -0.46 24.61 -21.01
C MET A 1 0.33 23.39 -21.45
N GLU A 2 1.48 23.14 -20.83
CA GLU A 2 2.34 22.00 -21.17
C GLU A 2 2.88 21.38 -19.89
N TYR A 3 2.61 20.08 -19.68
CA TYR A 3 3.14 19.31 -18.56
C TYR A 3 3.88 18.10 -19.09
N LEU A 4 5.17 18.00 -18.80
CA LEU A 4 5.99 16.87 -19.15
C LEU A 4 5.76 15.76 -18.14
N ASN A 5 4.96 14.78 -18.52
CA ASN A 5 4.64 13.61 -17.71
C ASN A 5 5.73 12.54 -17.87
N LYS A 6 6.56 12.39 -16.87
CA LYS A 6 7.57 11.30 -16.83
C LYS A 6 6.91 10.03 -16.32
N GLN A 7 7.08 8.95 -17.05
CA GLN A 7 6.46 7.66 -16.78
C GLN A 7 7.52 6.56 -16.70
N TYR A 8 7.34 5.62 -15.76
CA TYR A 8 8.04 4.36 -15.74
C TYR A 8 7.15 3.28 -16.35
N LEU A 9 7.46 2.86 -17.57
CA LEU A 9 6.74 1.81 -18.27
C LEU A 9 7.33 0.45 -17.90
N LEU A 10 6.48 -0.56 -17.75
CA LEU A 10 6.95 -1.95 -17.74
C LEU A 10 7.30 -2.34 -19.16
N ASP A 11 8.58 -2.48 -19.48
CA ASP A 11 9.07 -2.80 -20.82
C ASP A 11 9.29 -4.31 -21.02
N LYS A 12 9.70 -4.99 -19.95
CA LYS A 12 9.97 -6.43 -19.96
C LYS A 12 9.50 -7.08 -18.68
N ARG A 13 8.97 -8.30 -18.78
CA ARG A 13 8.59 -9.09 -17.61
C ARG A 13 9.82 -9.65 -16.91
N PRO A 14 10.00 -9.41 -15.58
CA PRO A 14 11.16 -9.88 -14.84
C PRO A 14 11.12 -11.39 -14.61
N ILE A 15 12.29 -12.02 -14.71
CA ILE A 15 12.55 -13.36 -14.17
C ILE A 15 13.28 -13.16 -12.83
N GLY A 16 12.69 -13.59 -11.71
CA GLY A 16 13.23 -13.28 -10.38
C GLY A 16 12.98 -11.83 -9.97
N MET A 17 13.97 -11.16 -9.42
CA MET A 17 13.91 -9.73 -9.07
C MET A 17 13.93 -8.86 -10.32
N PRO A 18 13.07 -7.82 -10.40
CA PRO A 18 13.11 -6.86 -11.48
C PRO A 18 14.49 -6.18 -11.55
N GLN A 19 15.05 -6.11 -12.76
CA GLN A 19 16.30 -5.43 -13.07
C GLN A 19 16.02 -4.16 -13.88
N ASP A 20 17.03 -3.35 -14.11
CA ASP A 20 16.89 -2.08 -14.82
C ASP A 20 16.33 -2.23 -16.25
N ASP A 21 16.61 -3.37 -16.90
CA ASP A 21 16.12 -3.71 -18.24
C ASP A 21 14.59 -4.03 -18.28
N CYS A 22 13.95 -4.11 -17.13
CA CYS A 22 12.48 -4.26 -17.04
C CYS A 22 11.74 -2.93 -17.24
N TRP A 23 12.45 -1.81 -17.24
CA TRP A 23 11.87 -0.48 -17.20
C TRP A 23 12.25 0.35 -18.41
N LYS A 24 11.31 1.14 -18.88
CA LYS A 24 11.53 2.18 -19.87
C LYS A 24 11.00 3.51 -19.34
N LEU A 25 11.87 4.51 -19.32
CA LEU A 25 11.43 5.88 -19.09
C LEU A 25 10.76 6.42 -20.35
N ASN A 26 9.62 7.06 -20.17
CA ASN A 26 8.86 7.69 -21.24
C ASN A 26 8.47 9.11 -20.82
N ASP A 27 8.62 10.03 -21.75
CA ASP A 27 8.17 11.41 -21.61
C ASP A 27 6.90 11.57 -22.46
N ASP A 28 5.77 11.87 -21.80
CA ASP A 28 4.48 12.11 -22.41
C ASP A 28 4.07 13.56 -22.18
N LEU A 29 3.81 14.32 -23.25
CA LEU A 29 3.48 15.74 -23.15
C LEU A 29 1.97 15.97 -23.10
N ILE A 30 1.48 16.44 -21.98
CA ILE A 30 0.07 16.82 -21.79
C ILE A 30 -0.10 18.30 -22.23
N THR A 31 -0.72 18.50 -23.37
CA THR A 31 -0.87 19.85 -23.99
C THR A 31 -2.28 20.41 -23.91
N SER A 32 -3.29 19.56 -23.70
CA SER A 32 -4.70 19.99 -23.74
C SER A 32 -5.55 19.21 -22.75
N LEU A 33 -6.64 19.84 -22.32
CA LEU A 33 -7.66 19.29 -21.43
C LEU A 33 -9.03 19.44 -22.08
N LYS A 34 -9.75 18.32 -22.20
CA LYS A 34 -11.13 18.31 -22.68
C LYS A 34 -12.12 18.63 -21.54
N LYS A 35 -13.39 18.80 -21.88
CA LYS A 35 -14.46 18.90 -20.89
C LYS A 35 -14.50 17.62 -20.04
N ASN A 36 -14.72 17.77 -18.74
CA ASN A 36 -14.76 16.72 -17.74
C ASN A 36 -13.40 15.99 -17.57
N GLU A 37 -12.29 16.64 -17.90
CA GLU A 37 -10.94 16.14 -17.61
C GLU A 37 -10.25 17.00 -16.56
N ILE A 38 -9.33 16.38 -15.84
CA ILE A 38 -8.48 17.01 -14.82
C ILE A 38 -7.03 16.60 -15.05
N ILE A 39 -6.10 17.41 -14.56
CA ILE A 39 -4.68 17.06 -14.41
C ILE A 39 -4.35 17.03 -12.92
N ILE A 40 -3.79 15.92 -12.50
CA ILE A 40 -3.31 15.69 -11.14
C ILE A 40 -1.78 15.68 -11.16
N GLU A 41 -1.15 16.50 -10.34
CA GLU A 41 0.27 16.39 -10.04
C GLU A 41 0.47 15.35 -8.96
N VAL A 42 1.20 14.27 -9.26
CA VAL A 42 1.49 13.19 -8.32
C VAL A 42 2.52 13.66 -7.30
N LYS A 43 2.18 13.54 -6.02
CA LYS A 43 3.07 13.88 -4.90
C LYS A 43 3.65 12.64 -4.22
N TYR A 44 2.91 11.54 -4.23
CA TYR A 44 3.30 10.28 -3.62
C TYR A 44 2.89 9.11 -4.50
N LEU A 45 3.74 8.11 -4.53
CA LEU A 45 3.53 6.84 -5.20
C LEU A 45 3.69 5.71 -4.17
N SER A 46 2.74 4.77 -4.12
CA SER A 46 2.87 3.56 -3.33
C SER A 46 3.67 2.51 -4.10
N ILE A 47 4.60 1.84 -3.42
CA ILE A 47 5.31 0.67 -3.93
C ILE A 47 4.96 -0.51 -3.04
N ASP A 48 4.23 -1.46 -3.59
CA ASP A 48 3.62 -2.56 -2.85
C ASP A 48 4.06 -3.92 -3.38
N PRO A 49 4.18 -4.94 -2.51
CA PRO A 49 4.60 -6.29 -2.92
C PRO A 49 3.75 -6.92 -4.02
N TYR A 50 2.44 -6.64 -4.08
CA TYR A 50 1.55 -7.18 -5.11
C TYR A 50 1.97 -6.79 -6.53
N MET A 51 2.66 -5.66 -6.69
CA MET A 51 3.14 -5.18 -7.99
C MET A 51 4.07 -6.17 -8.66
N ARG A 52 4.92 -6.89 -7.87
CA ARG A 52 5.77 -7.93 -8.41
C ARG A 52 4.95 -9.06 -9.06
N GLY A 53 3.87 -9.49 -8.44
CA GLY A 53 2.94 -10.47 -9.00
C GLY A 53 2.25 -9.98 -10.29
N ARG A 54 1.92 -8.68 -10.34
CA ARG A 54 1.31 -8.04 -11.51
C ARG A 54 2.24 -7.96 -12.73
N MET A 55 3.56 -8.07 -12.54
CA MET A 55 4.54 -8.13 -13.63
C MET A 55 4.57 -9.50 -14.32
N ASN A 56 4.03 -10.55 -13.71
CA ASN A 56 3.95 -11.87 -14.32
C ASN A 56 2.74 -11.95 -15.28
N ASP A 57 2.90 -12.72 -16.36
CA ASP A 57 1.80 -13.06 -17.26
C ASP A 57 1.14 -14.37 -16.79
N SER A 58 0.41 -14.28 -15.70
CA SER A 58 -0.25 -15.42 -15.07
C SER A 58 -1.62 -15.06 -14.57
N LYS A 59 -2.52 -16.04 -14.51
CA LYS A 59 -3.84 -15.86 -13.93
C LYS A 59 -3.71 -15.51 -12.44
N SER A 60 -4.35 -14.42 -12.04
CA SER A 60 -4.39 -13.93 -10.67
C SER A 60 -5.74 -13.25 -10.39
N TYR A 61 -5.91 -12.72 -9.17
CA TYR A 61 -7.11 -11.94 -8.79
C TYR A 61 -7.27 -10.62 -9.59
N ALA A 62 -6.21 -10.18 -10.25
CA ALA A 62 -6.23 -8.99 -11.10
C ALA A 62 -5.39 -9.22 -12.37
N ALA A 63 -5.74 -8.52 -13.45
CA ALA A 63 -5.04 -8.63 -14.73
C ALA A 63 -3.55 -8.25 -14.61
N PRO A 64 -2.64 -8.90 -15.36
CA PRO A 64 -1.24 -8.49 -15.42
C PRO A 64 -1.06 -7.03 -15.82
N ALA A 65 0.02 -6.40 -15.35
CA ALA A 65 0.47 -5.13 -15.89
C ALA A 65 0.82 -5.31 -17.37
N LYS A 66 0.46 -4.35 -18.20
CA LYS A 66 0.71 -4.43 -19.63
C LYS A 66 2.10 -3.90 -19.96
N ILE A 67 2.76 -4.57 -20.88
CA ILE A 67 4.03 -4.10 -21.45
C ILE A 67 3.77 -2.81 -22.25
N GLY A 68 4.65 -1.82 -22.07
CA GLY A 68 4.57 -0.51 -22.72
C GLY A 68 3.62 0.48 -22.05
N GLU A 69 2.95 0.09 -20.95
CA GLU A 69 2.13 1.00 -20.13
C GLU A 69 2.83 1.37 -18.80
N PRO A 70 2.49 2.51 -18.18
CA PRO A 70 2.99 2.85 -16.86
C PRO A 70 2.76 1.71 -15.87
N MET A 71 3.81 1.34 -15.12
CA MET A 71 3.69 0.28 -14.12
C MET A 71 2.56 0.62 -13.16
N THR A 72 1.67 -0.32 -12.93
CA THR A 72 0.50 -0.13 -12.08
C THR A 72 0.89 0.23 -10.65
N GLY A 73 0.14 1.13 -10.05
CA GLY A 73 0.35 1.56 -8.66
C GLY A 73 -0.67 2.61 -8.24
N GLU A 74 -0.91 2.71 -6.94
CA GLU A 74 -1.73 3.75 -6.36
C GLU A 74 -0.87 5.00 -6.12
N THR A 75 -1.40 6.16 -6.46
CA THR A 75 -0.76 7.46 -6.32
C THR A 75 -1.65 8.39 -5.49
N ALA A 76 -1.04 9.37 -4.85
CA ALA A 76 -1.76 10.46 -4.23
C ALA A 76 -1.18 11.79 -4.71
N GLY A 77 -2.04 12.71 -5.09
CA GLY A 77 -1.66 13.97 -5.71
C GLY A 77 -2.67 15.07 -5.50
N VAL A 78 -2.43 16.18 -6.20
CA VAL A 78 -3.26 17.39 -6.14
C VAL A 78 -3.72 17.75 -7.55
N VAL A 79 -4.97 18.08 -7.70
CA VAL A 79 -5.53 18.61 -8.95
C VAL A 79 -4.92 19.98 -9.23
N ILE A 80 -4.22 20.12 -10.34
CA ILE A 80 -3.56 21.37 -10.74
C ILE A 80 -4.27 22.09 -11.89
N VAL A 81 -5.06 21.35 -12.66
CA VAL A 81 -5.94 21.90 -13.71
C VAL A 81 -7.25 21.12 -13.70
N SER A 82 -8.36 21.81 -13.89
CA SER A 82 -9.67 21.19 -13.93
C SER A 82 -10.59 21.85 -14.97
N ASN A 83 -11.19 21.02 -15.82
CA ASN A 83 -12.35 21.32 -16.66
C ASN A 83 -13.56 20.47 -16.21
N SER A 84 -13.69 20.23 -14.90
CA SER A 84 -14.69 19.38 -14.27
C SER A 84 -15.52 20.14 -13.25
N ASP A 85 -16.77 19.76 -13.13
CA ASP A 85 -17.66 20.25 -12.07
C ASP A 85 -17.48 19.45 -10.75
N LEU A 86 -16.85 18.26 -10.80
CA LEU A 86 -16.67 17.36 -9.65
C LEU A 86 -15.37 17.62 -8.89
N PHE A 87 -14.33 18.09 -9.59
CA PHE A 87 -13.01 18.34 -9.01
C PHE A 87 -12.58 19.79 -9.25
N LYS A 88 -12.00 20.41 -8.23
CA LYS A 88 -11.45 21.77 -8.29
C LYS A 88 -9.93 21.74 -8.17
N VAL A 89 -9.26 22.75 -8.69
CA VAL A 89 -7.84 22.96 -8.45
C VAL A 89 -7.58 23.04 -6.94
N GLY A 90 -6.57 22.29 -6.47
CA GLY A 90 -6.26 22.14 -5.04
C GLY A 90 -6.89 20.91 -4.39
N ASP A 91 -7.87 20.25 -5.00
CA ASP A 91 -8.42 18.99 -4.48
C ASP A 91 -7.33 17.93 -4.39
N LYS A 92 -7.28 17.23 -3.25
CA LYS A 92 -6.41 16.07 -3.04
C LYS A 92 -7.09 14.81 -3.57
N VAL A 93 -6.35 13.97 -4.30
CA VAL A 93 -6.91 12.80 -4.99
C VAL A 93 -5.95 11.62 -4.85
N CYS A 94 -6.49 10.45 -4.53
CA CYS A 94 -5.83 9.17 -4.78
C CYS A 94 -6.26 8.63 -6.13
N ALA A 95 -5.33 8.02 -6.89
CA ALA A 95 -5.58 7.50 -8.22
C ALA A 95 -4.80 6.21 -8.47
N HIS A 96 -5.46 5.19 -9.00
CA HIS A 96 -4.77 3.95 -9.39
C HIS A 96 -4.33 4.03 -10.86
N LYS A 97 -3.36 4.93 -11.13
CA LYS A 97 -2.93 5.30 -12.49
C LYS A 97 -1.46 5.04 -12.80
N GLY A 98 -0.77 4.35 -11.90
CA GLY A 98 0.58 3.89 -12.14
C GLY A 98 1.68 4.93 -11.94
N TRP A 99 2.88 4.54 -12.30
CA TRP A 99 4.11 5.26 -12.01
C TRP A 99 4.37 6.39 -12.98
N GLN A 100 3.91 7.58 -12.64
CA GLN A 100 4.04 8.78 -13.46
C GLN A 100 3.97 10.05 -12.63
N THR A 101 4.45 11.16 -13.18
CA THR A 101 4.50 12.45 -12.47
C THR A 101 3.21 13.25 -12.58
N TYR A 102 2.49 13.13 -13.69
CA TYR A 102 1.20 13.76 -13.90
C TYR A 102 0.19 12.74 -14.39
N ILE A 103 -1.07 12.92 -14.01
CA ILE A 103 -2.18 12.08 -14.44
C ILE A 103 -3.21 12.97 -15.11
N LYS A 104 -3.48 12.73 -16.39
CA LYS A 104 -4.65 13.24 -17.07
C LYS A 104 -5.77 12.21 -17.02
N ALA A 105 -6.91 12.56 -16.48
CA ALA A 105 -8.02 11.64 -16.31
C ALA A 105 -9.37 12.33 -16.51
N LYS A 106 -10.40 11.55 -16.88
CA LYS A 106 -11.79 11.97 -16.80
C LYS A 106 -12.22 12.04 -15.34
N ASP A 107 -13.04 12.98 -14.99
CA ASP A 107 -13.58 13.18 -13.64
C ASP A 107 -14.49 12.01 -13.16
N THR A 108 -15.04 11.24 -14.09
CA THR A 108 -15.85 10.05 -13.84
C THR A 108 -15.04 8.76 -13.77
N ASP A 109 -13.71 8.84 -13.85
CA ASP A 109 -12.84 7.65 -13.81
C ASP A 109 -12.95 6.97 -12.43
N PRO A 110 -13.37 5.70 -12.36
CA PRO A 110 -13.55 4.98 -11.09
C PRO A 110 -12.24 4.73 -10.33
N ALA A 111 -11.09 4.95 -10.98
CA ALA A 111 -9.78 4.88 -10.34
C ALA A 111 -9.43 6.15 -9.54
N LEU A 112 -10.24 7.21 -9.62
CA LEU A 112 -10.06 8.45 -8.85
C LEU A 112 -10.87 8.41 -7.56
N LEU A 113 -10.22 8.76 -6.45
CA LEU A 113 -10.86 8.92 -5.16
C LEU A 113 -10.50 10.29 -4.61
N LYS A 114 -11.49 11.17 -4.47
CA LYS A 114 -11.30 12.46 -3.81
C LYS A 114 -11.02 12.25 -2.33
N VAL A 115 -9.92 12.80 -1.85
CA VAL A 115 -9.53 12.72 -0.44
C VAL A 115 -10.36 13.74 0.35
N PRO A 116 -11.00 13.32 1.46
CA PRO A 116 -11.73 14.25 2.32
C PRO A 116 -10.82 15.35 2.88
N GLU A 117 -11.36 16.52 3.10
CA GLU A 117 -10.65 17.59 3.81
C GLU A 117 -10.28 17.13 5.22
N SER A 118 -9.01 17.18 5.53
CA SER A 118 -8.47 16.76 6.84
C SER A 118 -7.06 17.31 7.03
N ASN A 119 -6.62 17.32 8.30
CA ASN A 119 -5.23 17.64 8.68
C ASN A 119 -4.29 16.43 8.53
N ILE A 120 -4.79 15.30 8.00
CA ILE A 120 -4.00 14.09 7.80
C ILE A 120 -3.13 14.27 6.56
N GLY A 121 -1.86 13.89 6.66
CA GLY A 121 -0.92 13.94 5.55
C GLY A 121 -1.39 13.09 4.36
N LEU A 122 -1.22 13.61 3.16
CA LEU A 122 -1.73 12.97 1.93
C LEU A 122 -1.17 11.55 1.71
N SER A 123 0.08 11.29 2.10
CA SER A 123 0.70 9.95 2.02
C SER A 123 -0.02 8.89 2.86
N SER A 124 -0.70 9.29 3.95
CA SER A 124 -1.47 8.35 4.79
C SER A 124 -2.61 7.67 4.04
N PHE A 125 -3.11 8.31 2.98
CA PHE A 125 -4.17 7.75 2.13
C PHE A 125 -3.67 6.67 1.15
N LEU A 126 -2.35 6.47 1.05
CA LEU A 126 -1.73 5.32 0.39
C LEU A 126 -1.33 4.22 1.39
N GLY A 127 -1.26 4.54 2.68
CA GLY A 127 -0.88 3.64 3.77
C GLY A 127 -2.06 3.24 4.65
N THR A 128 -2.07 3.76 5.89
CA THR A 128 -3.06 3.39 6.92
C THR A 128 -4.52 3.69 6.52
N LEU A 129 -4.77 4.75 5.79
CA LEU A 129 -6.11 5.08 5.25
C LEU A 129 -6.31 4.58 3.81
N GLY A 130 -5.27 4.03 3.20
CA GLY A 130 -5.26 3.46 1.86
C GLY A 130 -5.48 1.95 1.82
N MET A 131 -4.95 1.32 0.78
CA MET A 131 -5.10 -0.12 0.54
C MET A 131 -4.54 -0.99 1.69
N PRO A 132 -3.33 -0.75 2.25
CA PRO A 132 -2.82 -1.54 3.35
C PRO A 132 -3.71 -1.47 4.59
N GLY A 133 -4.16 -0.27 4.99
CA GLY A 133 -5.02 -0.11 6.15
C GLY A 133 -6.42 -0.71 5.96
N ARG A 134 -7.02 -0.55 4.79
CA ARG A 134 -8.30 -1.22 4.45
C ARG A 134 -8.16 -2.74 4.48
N THR A 135 -7.06 -3.26 3.94
CA THR A 135 -6.75 -4.71 3.97
C THR A 135 -6.65 -5.20 5.42
N ALA A 136 -5.91 -4.49 6.26
CA ALA A 136 -5.79 -4.80 7.69
C ALA A 136 -7.15 -4.77 8.40
N TYR A 137 -7.91 -3.70 8.22
CA TYR A 137 -9.20 -3.50 8.88
C TYR A 137 -10.22 -4.58 8.51
N PHE A 138 -10.40 -4.83 7.21
CA PHE A 138 -11.40 -5.81 6.77
C PHE A 138 -10.94 -7.25 7.04
N GLY A 139 -9.65 -7.56 6.87
CA GLY A 139 -9.09 -8.86 7.21
C GLY A 139 -9.29 -9.18 8.71
N LEU A 140 -8.98 -8.22 9.57
CA LEU A 140 -9.12 -8.42 11.01
C LEU A 140 -10.60 -8.50 11.43
N ASN A 141 -11.45 -7.58 10.97
CA ASN A 141 -12.83 -7.48 11.46
C ASN A 141 -13.81 -8.47 10.82
N ARG A 142 -13.61 -8.81 9.54
CA ARG A 142 -14.56 -9.70 8.85
C ARG A 142 -14.13 -11.15 8.85
N VAL A 143 -12.81 -11.41 8.86
CA VAL A 143 -12.26 -12.76 8.80
C VAL A 143 -11.71 -13.18 10.17
N GLY A 144 -10.74 -12.45 10.73
CA GLY A 144 -10.10 -12.76 11.99
C GLY A 144 -11.06 -12.70 13.19
N LYS A 145 -11.85 -11.63 13.29
CA LYS A 145 -12.84 -11.39 14.35
C LYS A 145 -12.29 -11.62 15.78
N PRO A 146 -11.13 -11.04 16.11
CA PRO A 146 -10.50 -11.27 17.40
C PRO A 146 -11.37 -10.68 18.52
N LYS A 147 -11.32 -11.34 19.68
CA LYS A 147 -11.98 -10.89 20.90
C LYS A 147 -10.94 -10.38 21.89
N SER A 148 -11.37 -9.49 22.78
CA SER A 148 -10.52 -9.02 23.87
C SER A 148 -10.00 -10.19 24.70
N GLY A 149 -8.71 -10.16 25.06
CA GLY A 149 -8.02 -11.22 25.79
C GLY A 149 -7.44 -12.33 24.91
N GLU A 150 -7.85 -12.45 23.65
CA GLU A 150 -7.26 -13.45 22.75
C GLU A 150 -5.83 -13.07 22.32
N THR A 151 -5.05 -14.06 21.92
CA THR A 151 -3.72 -13.85 21.34
C THR A 151 -3.82 -13.74 19.82
N LEU A 152 -3.41 -12.60 19.29
CA LEU A 152 -3.33 -12.31 17.87
C LEU A 152 -1.88 -12.43 17.39
N VAL A 153 -1.60 -13.42 16.55
CA VAL A 153 -0.28 -13.57 15.91
C VAL A 153 -0.30 -12.90 14.53
N VAL A 154 0.64 -12.00 14.30
CA VAL A 154 0.71 -11.18 13.09
C VAL A 154 2.00 -11.48 12.33
N SER A 155 1.89 -12.14 11.18
CA SER A 155 3.03 -12.32 10.27
C SER A 155 3.36 -11.04 9.52
N ALA A 156 4.62 -10.89 9.09
CA ALA A 156 5.12 -9.65 8.48
C ALA A 156 4.75 -8.41 9.31
N ALA A 157 4.91 -8.48 10.62
CA ALA A 157 4.41 -7.52 11.60
C ALA A 157 4.95 -6.10 11.39
N SER A 158 6.15 -5.95 10.84
CA SER A 158 6.74 -4.65 10.48
C SER A 158 6.36 -4.13 9.09
N GLY A 159 5.53 -4.88 8.34
CA GLY A 159 5.06 -4.49 7.00
C GLY A 159 3.84 -3.57 7.04
N ALA A 160 3.49 -2.98 5.89
CA ALA A 160 2.44 -1.97 5.79
C ALA A 160 1.06 -2.44 6.29
N VAL A 161 0.70 -3.71 6.08
CA VAL A 161 -0.54 -4.30 6.60
C VAL A 161 -0.36 -4.75 8.05
N GLY A 162 0.75 -5.45 8.35
CA GLY A 162 1.02 -6.02 9.68
C GLY A 162 1.07 -4.97 10.79
N THR A 163 1.67 -3.81 10.53
CA THR A 163 1.73 -2.70 11.48
C THR A 163 0.34 -2.20 11.88
N VAL A 164 -0.59 -2.16 10.94
CA VAL A 164 -1.97 -1.73 11.21
C VAL A 164 -2.76 -2.82 11.93
N VAL A 165 -2.63 -4.09 11.47
CA VAL A 165 -3.31 -5.24 12.11
C VAL A 165 -2.98 -5.32 13.60
N GLY A 166 -1.71 -5.23 13.95
CA GLY A 166 -1.31 -5.36 15.35
C GLY A 166 -1.77 -4.20 16.21
N GLN A 167 -1.67 -2.96 15.71
CA GLN A 167 -2.16 -1.81 16.47
C GLN A 167 -3.69 -1.86 16.66
N LEU A 168 -4.45 -2.30 15.66
CA LEU A 168 -5.89 -2.57 15.81
C LEU A 168 -6.14 -3.68 16.83
N GLY A 169 -5.33 -4.76 16.81
CA GLY A 169 -5.37 -5.82 17.81
C GLY A 169 -5.19 -5.30 19.24
N LYS A 170 -4.22 -4.38 19.44
CA LYS A 170 -4.03 -3.71 20.75
C LYS A 170 -5.24 -2.89 21.15
N ILE A 171 -5.83 -2.13 20.22
CA ILE A 171 -7.05 -1.35 20.47
C ILE A 171 -8.22 -2.26 20.87
N TYR A 172 -8.30 -3.46 20.31
CA TYR A 172 -9.35 -4.44 20.63
C TYR A 172 -9.07 -5.24 21.92
N GLY A 173 -7.96 -4.96 22.60
CA GLY A 173 -7.59 -5.61 23.84
C GLY A 173 -6.99 -7.00 23.66
N CYS A 174 -6.45 -7.31 22.49
CA CYS A 174 -5.73 -8.55 22.23
C CYS A 174 -4.31 -8.49 22.81
N ASN A 175 -3.76 -9.68 23.07
CA ASN A 175 -2.34 -9.87 23.22
C ASN A 175 -1.72 -10.07 21.81
N VAL A 176 -0.87 -9.16 21.39
CA VAL A 176 -0.40 -9.12 20.00
C VAL A 176 1.05 -9.56 19.92
N ILE A 177 1.30 -10.65 19.19
CA ILE A 177 2.62 -11.20 18.93
C ILE A 177 2.97 -10.98 17.46
N GLY A 178 4.06 -10.26 17.20
CA GLY A 178 4.57 -10.08 15.85
C GLY A 178 5.47 -11.21 15.40
N ILE A 179 5.55 -11.43 14.08
CA ILE A 179 6.61 -12.21 13.44
C ILE A 179 7.28 -11.29 12.44
N ALA A 180 8.59 -11.04 12.61
CA ALA A 180 9.37 -10.16 11.73
C ALA A 180 10.76 -10.77 11.46
N GLY A 181 11.51 -10.22 10.54
CA GLY A 181 12.82 -10.75 10.16
C GLY A 181 13.96 -9.87 10.62
N GLY A 182 14.67 -10.31 11.64
CA GLY A 182 15.83 -9.65 12.23
C GLY A 182 15.50 -8.83 13.48
N PRO A 183 16.52 -8.65 14.36
CA PRO A 183 16.34 -8.04 15.67
C PRO A 183 15.84 -6.57 15.59
N GLU A 184 16.30 -5.78 14.64
CA GLU A 184 15.87 -4.39 14.47
C GLU A 184 14.37 -4.27 14.19
N LYS A 185 13.82 -5.14 13.32
CA LYS A 185 12.39 -5.14 13.02
C LYS A 185 11.57 -5.61 14.21
N CYS A 186 12.05 -6.61 14.94
CA CYS A 186 11.40 -7.10 16.15
C CYS A 186 11.39 -6.01 17.24
N GLU A 187 12.49 -5.28 17.41
CA GLU A 187 12.56 -4.17 18.34
C GLU A 187 11.59 -3.04 17.95
N TYR A 188 11.55 -2.66 16.67
CA TYR A 188 10.60 -1.69 16.16
C TYR A 188 9.14 -2.09 16.44
N VAL A 189 8.79 -3.35 16.21
CA VAL A 189 7.45 -3.90 16.45
C VAL A 189 7.07 -3.80 17.93
N LYS A 190 7.99 -4.08 18.84
CA LYS A 190 7.76 -4.00 20.29
C LYS A 190 7.79 -2.56 20.81
N SER A 191 8.86 -1.82 20.52
CA SER A 191 9.11 -0.53 21.15
C SER A 191 8.26 0.59 20.55
N VAL A 192 8.06 0.60 19.22
CA VAL A 192 7.32 1.65 18.51
C VAL A 192 5.85 1.28 18.32
N LEU A 193 5.57 0.08 17.77
CA LEU A 193 4.20 -0.35 17.48
C LEU A 193 3.46 -0.90 18.70
N LYS A 194 4.18 -1.11 19.82
CA LYS A 194 3.62 -1.55 21.12
C LYS A 194 2.93 -2.92 21.07
N PHE A 195 3.43 -3.83 20.23
CA PHE A 195 3.08 -5.23 20.32
C PHE A 195 3.62 -5.80 21.63
N ASP A 196 2.97 -6.83 22.17
CA ASP A 196 3.38 -7.43 23.43
C ASP A 196 4.69 -8.19 23.28
N ASP A 197 4.93 -8.82 22.10
CA ASP A 197 6.21 -9.42 21.76
C ASP A 197 6.40 -9.57 20.25
N CYS A 198 7.61 -9.99 19.83
CA CYS A 198 7.92 -10.23 18.41
C CYS A 198 8.93 -11.39 18.26
N ILE A 199 8.60 -12.35 17.41
CA ILE A 199 9.42 -13.49 17.07
C ILE A 199 10.26 -13.15 15.84
N ASP A 200 11.58 -13.36 15.93
CA ASP A 200 12.48 -13.26 14.78
C ASP A 200 12.51 -14.59 14.02
N TYR A 201 11.79 -14.67 12.89
CA TYR A 201 11.77 -15.91 12.10
C TYR A 201 13.14 -16.28 11.49
N LYS A 202 14.12 -15.36 11.50
CA LYS A 202 15.48 -15.62 11.05
C LYS A 202 16.36 -16.28 12.12
N SER A 203 15.90 -16.36 13.36
CA SER A 203 16.61 -17.06 14.45
C SER A 203 16.66 -18.58 14.27
N GLY A 204 15.81 -19.14 13.40
CA GLY A 204 15.83 -20.56 13.02
C GLY A 204 14.83 -21.45 13.76
N ASN A 205 14.12 -20.96 14.78
CA ASN A 205 13.27 -21.79 15.66
C ASN A 205 11.80 -21.32 15.70
N LEU A 206 11.26 -20.87 14.56
CA LEU A 206 9.92 -20.25 14.50
C LEU A 206 8.81 -21.09 15.16
N ASN A 207 8.77 -22.41 14.92
CA ASN A 207 7.75 -23.29 15.46
C ASN A 207 7.86 -23.42 16.99
N ASP A 208 9.08 -23.58 17.51
CA ASP A 208 9.33 -23.69 18.94
C ASP A 208 9.03 -22.38 19.66
N ASP A 209 9.42 -21.27 19.05
CA ASP A 209 9.13 -19.93 19.56
C ASP A 209 7.63 -19.67 19.63
N ILE A 210 6.88 -19.94 18.58
CA ILE A 210 5.41 -19.82 18.59
C ILE A 210 4.80 -20.69 19.68
N SER A 211 5.22 -21.96 19.77
CA SER A 211 4.71 -22.90 20.78
C SER A 211 5.02 -22.43 22.19
N SER A 212 6.23 -21.93 22.44
CA SER A 212 6.64 -21.43 23.76
C SER A 212 5.83 -20.19 24.19
N PHE A 213 5.51 -19.29 23.26
CA PHE A 213 4.68 -18.11 23.54
C PHE A 213 3.24 -18.48 23.87
N ILE A 214 2.65 -19.44 23.15
CA ILE A 214 1.29 -19.93 23.40
C ILE A 214 1.23 -20.61 24.79
N LEU A 215 2.21 -21.47 25.10
CA LEU A 215 2.25 -22.21 26.39
C LEU A 215 2.48 -21.29 27.59
N LYS A 216 3.39 -20.32 27.51
CA LYS A 216 3.64 -19.36 28.61
C LYS A 216 2.40 -18.62 29.03
N LYS A 217 1.48 -18.35 28.08
CA LYS A 217 0.28 -17.59 28.33
C LYS A 217 -0.92 -18.45 28.74
N ALA A 218 -0.94 -19.72 28.42
CA ALA A 218 -1.93 -20.67 28.93
C ALA A 218 -1.72 -20.99 30.44
N LEU A 219 -0.53 -20.64 30.97
CA LEU A 219 -0.13 -20.88 32.36
C LEU A 219 -0.10 -19.60 33.23
N SER A 220 -0.37 -18.41 32.63
CA SER A 220 -0.49 -17.11 33.32
C SER A 220 -1.94 -16.65 33.43
#